data_cbf4dd47061d8d1fd8b50a738b86929b
#
_entry.id   cbf4dd47061d8d1fd8b50a738b86929b
#
_cell.length_a   1.000
_cell.length_b   1.000
_cell.length_c   1.000
_cell.angle_alpha   90.00
_cell.angle_beta   90.00
_cell.angle_gamma   90.00
#
_symmetry.space_group_name_H-M   'P 1'
#
loop_
_entity.id
_entity.type
_entity.pdbx_description
1 polymer ?
#
loop_
_entity_poly.entity_id
_entity_poly.type
_entity_poly.pdbx_seq_one_letter_code
_entity_poly.pdbx_strand_id
1 'polypeptide(L)'
;MAAKQLLFDEAARQALLKGVSKLARAVAATLGPKGRNVVLDKKFGSPTVTKDGVTVAKEIELEDPYENMGAQMVREVASKTSDTAGDGTTTATVLAEAIYREGLKFVTSGANPIGIQRGIQKAVDAAVGHLDKIAKKVKDKEEIKQVATVSANWDNTIGEIIADAMDKVGKDGTITVEENKSIETTLEVVEGMQFDKGYLSPYFVTNADTMECKFEEAYVLIYEKKISSLKDMLPILEQTAKTGKPLLIISEEVEGEALATLVVNKLRGTINVCAVKAPGFGDRRKAMMEDIAILTGGKCITEDLGIKLESLQLSDLGRAKSVVVDKENTTIVEGYGKSSEIQGRVGQIRRQIEETTSDYDKEKLQERLAKLAGGVAVINVGAATETEMKEKKARVEDALHATRAAVEEGIVPGGGVALIRCLNAIEAVKGDNADEQIGVDIVRRAVEYPIRVLASNGGYEGSVVVQEVKKRKGNEGFNAATGAYEDLVKAGVVDPKKVTRTALQNASSIAGLLLTTECLITEMPEKDKPAPGGGGEHGMGGGGY
;
A
#
# COMPACT_ATOMS: atom_id res chain seq x y z
N MET A 1 34.38 -9.28 1.23
CA MET A 1 33.24 -9.13 0.29
C MET A 1 33.13 -10.43 -0.48
N ALA A 2 31.92 -11.00 -0.61
CA ALA A 2 31.69 -12.17 -1.44
C ALA A 2 32.01 -11.81 -2.91
N ALA A 3 32.53 -12.77 -3.67
CA ALA A 3 32.78 -12.59 -5.08
C ALA A 3 31.45 -12.37 -5.83
N LYS A 4 31.47 -11.55 -6.86
CA LYS A 4 30.31 -11.25 -7.69
C LYS A 4 30.42 -11.98 -9.03
N GLN A 5 29.27 -12.41 -9.54
CA GLN A 5 29.15 -12.90 -10.91
C GLN A 5 28.38 -11.87 -11.76
N LEU A 6 28.76 -11.75 -13.02
CA LEU A 6 28.22 -10.77 -13.95
C LEU A 6 27.62 -11.48 -15.16
N LEU A 7 26.52 -10.92 -15.67
CA LEU A 7 25.88 -11.37 -16.91
C LEU A 7 25.60 -10.13 -17.76
N PHE A 8 25.89 -10.20 -19.06
CA PHE A 8 25.85 -9.06 -19.95
C PHE A 8 24.93 -9.28 -21.16
N ASP A 9 24.63 -8.21 -21.86
CA ASP A 9 24.00 -8.18 -23.17
C ASP A 9 22.67 -8.94 -23.24
N GLU A 10 22.47 -9.67 -24.30
CA GLU A 10 21.25 -10.43 -24.57
C GLU A 10 20.99 -11.51 -23.51
N ALA A 11 22.05 -12.16 -22.98
CA ALA A 11 21.89 -13.16 -21.92
C ALA A 11 21.27 -12.57 -20.65
N ALA A 12 21.70 -11.36 -20.27
CA ALA A 12 21.14 -10.62 -19.14
C ALA A 12 19.67 -10.27 -19.38
N ARG A 13 19.34 -9.75 -20.55
CA ARG A 13 17.98 -9.37 -20.94
C ARG A 13 17.02 -10.56 -20.98
N GLN A 14 17.46 -11.71 -21.48
CA GLN A 14 16.67 -12.95 -21.52
C GLN A 14 16.44 -13.54 -20.11
N ALA A 15 17.43 -13.48 -19.22
CA ALA A 15 17.27 -13.91 -17.84
C ALA A 15 16.23 -13.03 -17.12
N LEU A 16 16.33 -11.70 -17.26
CA LEU A 16 15.32 -10.78 -16.73
C LEU A 16 13.92 -11.10 -17.25
N LEU A 17 13.77 -11.32 -18.59
CA LEU A 17 12.47 -11.62 -19.19
C LEU A 17 11.85 -12.88 -18.61
N LYS A 18 12.64 -13.94 -18.40
CA LYS A 18 12.15 -15.17 -17.79
C LYS A 18 11.62 -14.92 -16.37
N GLY A 19 12.36 -14.18 -15.56
CA GLY A 19 11.92 -13.82 -14.21
C GLY A 19 10.65 -12.99 -14.20
N VAL A 20 10.61 -11.93 -15.01
CA VAL A 20 9.42 -11.08 -15.21
C VAL A 20 8.21 -11.94 -15.61
N SER A 21 8.36 -12.82 -16.61
CA SER A 21 7.25 -13.63 -17.12
C SER A 21 6.78 -14.69 -16.13
N LYS A 22 7.68 -15.30 -15.34
CA LYS A 22 7.29 -16.25 -14.28
C LYS A 22 6.40 -15.58 -13.23
N LEU A 23 6.81 -14.42 -12.72
CA LEU A 23 6.04 -13.66 -11.74
C LEU A 23 4.73 -13.16 -12.36
N ALA A 24 4.79 -12.52 -13.53
CA ALA A 24 3.60 -11.95 -14.16
C ALA A 24 2.55 -13.02 -14.47
N ARG A 25 2.95 -14.23 -14.86
CA ARG A 25 2.02 -15.34 -15.11
C ARG A 25 1.29 -15.80 -13.86
N ALA A 26 1.98 -15.88 -12.72
CA ALA A 26 1.36 -16.25 -11.45
C ALA A 26 0.35 -15.18 -11.00
N VAL A 27 0.74 -13.90 -11.05
CA VAL A 27 -0.11 -12.79 -10.66
C VAL A 27 -1.29 -12.61 -11.63
N ALA A 28 -1.07 -12.71 -12.94
CA ALA A 28 -2.11 -12.56 -13.97
C ALA A 28 -3.28 -13.54 -13.83
N ALA A 29 -3.04 -14.73 -13.25
CA ALA A 29 -4.08 -15.73 -13.02
C ALA A 29 -5.21 -15.23 -12.08
N THR A 30 -4.93 -14.22 -11.25
CA THR A 30 -5.90 -13.65 -10.30
C THR A 30 -6.78 -12.55 -10.90
N LEU A 31 -6.46 -12.05 -12.11
CA LEU A 31 -7.10 -10.87 -12.69
C LEU A 31 -8.57 -11.11 -13.06
N GLY A 32 -9.43 -10.22 -12.58
CA GLY A 32 -10.82 -10.09 -12.98
C GLY A 32 -11.80 -11.01 -12.22
N PRO A 33 -13.11 -10.92 -12.56
CA PRO A 33 -14.18 -11.61 -11.81
C PRO A 33 -14.08 -13.13 -11.90
N LYS A 34 -13.48 -13.67 -12.96
CA LYS A 34 -13.20 -15.10 -13.15
C LYS A 34 -11.73 -15.45 -12.88
N GLY A 35 -10.96 -14.55 -12.26
CA GLY A 35 -9.62 -14.82 -11.77
C GLY A 35 -9.62 -15.93 -10.72
N ARG A 36 -8.52 -16.67 -10.65
CA ARG A 36 -8.38 -17.86 -9.79
C ARG A 36 -7.51 -17.56 -8.58
N ASN A 37 -7.73 -18.31 -7.52
CA ASN A 37 -6.88 -18.23 -6.34
C ASN A 37 -5.48 -18.79 -6.62
N VAL A 38 -4.50 -18.23 -5.95
CA VAL A 38 -3.13 -18.75 -5.83
C VAL A 38 -2.96 -19.30 -4.42
N VAL A 39 -2.35 -20.45 -4.29
CA VAL A 39 -2.02 -21.07 -3.01
C VAL A 39 -0.54 -20.82 -2.72
N LEU A 40 -0.26 -20.21 -1.59
CA LEU A 40 1.08 -19.87 -1.12
C LEU A 40 1.45 -20.80 0.02
N ASP A 41 2.58 -21.49 -0.11
CA ASP A 41 3.13 -22.34 0.94
C ASP A 41 3.67 -21.49 2.10
N LYS A 42 3.50 -21.95 3.32
CA LYS A 42 4.09 -21.34 4.51
C LYS A 42 4.95 -22.36 5.25
N LYS A 43 6.16 -21.96 5.60
CA LYS A 43 7.08 -22.81 6.40
C LYS A 43 6.47 -23.29 7.72
N PHE A 44 5.54 -22.50 8.28
CA PHE A 44 4.80 -22.82 9.51
C PHE A 44 3.34 -22.42 9.33
N GLY A 45 2.42 -23.32 9.68
CA GLY A 45 0.98 -23.10 9.58
C GLY A 45 0.36 -23.65 8.29
N SER A 46 -0.89 -23.28 8.03
CA SER A 46 -1.62 -23.68 6.82
C SER A 46 -1.22 -22.80 5.62
N PRO A 47 -1.23 -23.35 4.39
CA PRO A 47 -1.05 -22.55 3.19
C PRO A 47 -2.05 -21.39 3.11
N THR A 48 -1.60 -20.25 2.59
CA THR A 48 -2.46 -19.10 2.35
C THR A 48 -3.07 -19.19 0.96
N VAL A 49 -4.38 -18.96 0.87
CA VAL A 49 -5.10 -18.88 -0.40
C VAL A 49 -5.48 -17.43 -0.64
N THR A 50 -5.06 -16.87 -1.76
CA THR A 50 -5.30 -15.44 -2.07
C THR A 50 -5.56 -15.19 -3.55
N LYS A 51 -6.26 -14.09 -3.85
CA LYS A 51 -6.38 -13.49 -5.18
C LYS A 51 -5.65 -12.15 -5.28
N ASP A 52 -5.11 -11.64 -4.18
CA ASP A 52 -4.39 -10.37 -4.18
C ASP A 52 -3.06 -10.50 -4.93
N GLY A 53 -2.88 -9.64 -5.94
CA GLY A 53 -1.72 -9.66 -6.81
C GLY A 53 -0.42 -9.25 -6.11
N VAL A 54 -0.46 -8.32 -5.15
CA VAL A 54 0.75 -7.89 -4.43
C VAL A 54 1.22 -8.97 -3.45
N THR A 55 0.30 -9.64 -2.77
CA THR A 55 0.63 -10.77 -1.88
C THR A 55 1.28 -11.90 -2.66
N VAL A 56 0.71 -12.26 -3.83
CA VAL A 56 1.33 -13.26 -4.72
C VAL A 56 2.72 -12.82 -5.19
N ALA A 57 2.87 -11.56 -5.60
CA ALA A 57 4.14 -11.06 -6.10
C ALA A 57 5.25 -11.03 -5.03
N LYS A 58 4.90 -10.74 -3.77
CA LYS A 58 5.84 -10.70 -2.65
C LYS A 58 6.42 -12.08 -2.29
N GLU A 59 5.64 -13.14 -2.46
CA GLU A 59 6.04 -14.51 -2.12
C GLU A 59 6.88 -15.20 -3.22
N ILE A 60 6.99 -14.60 -4.41
CA ILE A 60 7.74 -15.22 -5.51
C ILE A 60 9.22 -14.90 -5.36
N GLU A 61 10.00 -15.95 -5.11
CA GLU A 61 11.46 -15.95 -5.13
C GLU A 61 11.94 -17.08 -6.04
N LEU A 62 12.85 -16.77 -6.96
CA LEU A 62 13.33 -17.71 -7.97
C LEU A 62 14.75 -18.19 -7.62
N GLU A 63 15.02 -19.47 -7.90
CA GLU A 63 16.30 -20.10 -7.61
C GLU A 63 17.45 -19.48 -8.41
N ASP A 64 17.23 -19.17 -9.70
CA ASP A 64 18.22 -18.48 -10.53
C ASP A 64 18.31 -17.00 -10.13
N PRO A 65 19.47 -16.51 -9.65
CA PRO A 65 19.59 -15.15 -9.15
C PRO A 65 19.38 -14.08 -10.21
N TYR A 66 19.68 -14.36 -11.49
CA TYR A 66 19.46 -13.41 -12.57
C TYR A 66 17.98 -13.33 -12.96
N GLU A 67 17.29 -14.47 -13.03
CA GLU A 67 15.84 -14.49 -13.23
C GLU A 67 15.12 -13.83 -12.03
N ASN A 68 15.61 -14.07 -10.81
CA ASN A 68 15.05 -13.49 -9.60
C ASN A 68 15.15 -11.95 -9.59
N MET A 69 16.20 -11.36 -10.15
CA MET A 69 16.29 -9.91 -10.31
C MET A 69 15.15 -9.36 -11.18
N GLY A 70 14.80 -10.05 -12.27
CA GLY A 70 13.65 -9.70 -13.12
C GLY A 70 12.31 -9.79 -12.35
N ALA A 71 12.12 -10.86 -11.58
CA ALA A 71 10.94 -11.01 -10.73
C ALA A 71 10.87 -9.90 -9.66
N GLN A 72 11.97 -9.58 -9.00
CA GLN A 72 12.04 -8.52 -8.00
C GLN A 72 11.69 -7.14 -8.56
N MET A 73 12.15 -6.80 -9.77
CA MET A 73 11.80 -5.54 -10.42
C MET A 73 10.30 -5.41 -10.67
N VAL A 74 9.63 -6.48 -11.09
CA VAL A 74 8.16 -6.45 -11.29
C VAL A 74 7.41 -6.54 -9.96
N ARG A 75 7.96 -7.20 -8.94
CA ARG A 75 7.43 -7.14 -7.57
C ARG A 75 7.39 -5.70 -7.06
N GLU A 76 8.43 -4.90 -7.36
CA GLU A 76 8.45 -3.48 -7.01
C GLU A 76 7.33 -2.69 -7.70
N VAL A 77 6.99 -3.03 -8.96
CA VAL A 77 5.82 -2.43 -9.65
C VAL A 77 4.53 -2.69 -8.87
N ALA A 78 4.30 -3.94 -8.47
CA ALA A 78 3.10 -4.32 -7.72
C ALA A 78 3.05 -3.62 -6.36
N SER A 79 4.15 -3.64 -5.59
CA SER A 79 4.23 -3.00 -4.27
C SER A 79 4.00 -1.49 -4.35
N LYS A 80 4.68 -0.80 -5.28
CA LYS A 80 4.53 0.65 -5.44
C LYS A 80 3.14 1.07 -5.90
N THR A 81 2.47 0.23 -6.69
CA THR A 81 1.09 0.47 -7.12
C THR A 81 0.13 0.30 -5.95
N SER A 82 0.33 -0.73 -5.11
CA SER A 82 -0.39 -0.91 -3.85
C SER A 82 -0.22 0.30 -2.93
N ASP A 83 1.01 0.72 -2.67
CA ASP A 83 1.31 1.85 -1.77
C ASP A 83 0.66 3.17 -2.23
N THR A 84 0.59 3.42 -3.56
CA THR A 84 0.11 4.69 -4.11
C THR A 84 -1.40 4.71 -4.32
N ALA A 85 -1.99 3.61 -4.79
CA ALA A 85 -3.38 3.53 -5.23
C ALA A 85 -4.21 2.49 -4.48
N GLY A 86 -3.57 1.64 -3.69
CA GLY A 86 -4.19 0.59 -2.88
C GLY A 86 -4.78 -0.58 -3.68
N ASP A 87 -4.76 -0.51 -5.02
CA ASP A 87 -5.31 -1.51 -5.93
C ASP A 87 -4.58 -1.45 -7.29
N GLY A 88 -4.93 -2.34 -8.22
CA GLY A 88 -4.39 -2.37 -9.60
C GLY A 88 -3.03 -3.06 -9.73
N THR A 89 -2.56 -3.75 -8.72
CA THR A 89 -1.27 -4.44 -8.66
C THR A 89 -1.11 -5.49 -9.76
N THR A 90 -2.16 -6.26 -10.02
CA THR A 90 -2.19 -7.26 -11.10
C THR A 90 -2.13 -6.59 -12.48
N THR A 91 -2.90 -5.53 -12.68
CA THR A 91 -2.90 -4.76 -13.95
C THR A 91 -1.53 -4.15 -14.22
N ALA A 92 -0.89 -3.57 -13.19
CA ALA A 92 0.45 -3.00 -13.29
C ALA A 92 1.50 -4.06 -13.66
N THR A 93 1.44 -5.24 -13.05
CA THR A 93 2.31 -6.38 -13.34
C THR A 93 2.17 -6.85 -14.79
N VAL A 94 0.94 -7.01 -15.28
CA VAL A 94 0.63 -7.41 -16.67
C VAL A 94 1.13 -6.37 -17.66
N LEU A 95 0.93 -5.09 -17.38
CA LEU A 95 1.45 -4.00 -18.22
C LEU A 95 2.96 -3.95 -18.26
N ALA A 96 3.64 -4.13 -17.13
CA ALA A 96 5.10 -4.13 -17.05
C ALA A 96 5.70 -5.27 -17.90
N GLU A 97 5.16 -6.48 -17.79
CA GLU A 97 5.56 -7.61 -18.63
C GLU A 97 5.31 -7.32 -20.10
N ALA A 98 4.13 -6.80 -20.45
CA ALA A 98 3.78 -6.51 -21.83
C ALA A 98 4.72 -5.48 -22.47
N ILE A 99 4.99 -4.37 -21.78
CA ILE A 99 5.90 -3.30 -22.24
C ILE A 99 7.31 -3.86 -22.40
N TYR A 100 7.82 -4.58 -21.40
CA TYR A 100 9.17 -5.14 -21.45
C TYR A 100 9.33 -6.16 -22.57
N ARG A 101 8.40 -7.11 -22.70
CA ARG A 101 8.42 -8.15 -23.74
C ARG A 101 8.32 -7.57 -25.15
N GLU A 102 7.44 -6.60 -25.37
CA GLU A 102 7.34 -5.93 -26.67
C GLU A 102 8.58 -5.09 -26.97
N GLY A 103 9.11 -4.36 -25.98
CA GLY A 103 10.30 -3.52 -26.15
C GLY A 103 11.57 -4.31 -26.42
N LEU A 104 11.73 -5.45 -25.75
CA LEU A 104 12.92 -6.29 -25.91
C LEU A 104 13.13 -6.76 -27.36
N LYS A 105 12.06 -7.01 -28.11
CA LYS A 105 12.14 -7.38 -29.54
C LYS A 105 12.90 -6.35 -30.38
N PHE A 106 12.70 -5.06 -30.06
CA PHE A 106 13.33 -3.97 -30.78
C PHE A 106 14.76 -3.69 -30.29
N VAL A 107 14.98 -3.77 -28.97
CA VAL A 107 16.34 -3.63 -28.39
C VAL A 107 17.26 -4.73 -28.94
N THR A 108 16.80 -5.96 -28.96
CA THR A 108 17.54 -7.08 -29.56
C THR A 108 17.82 -6.89 -31.08
N SER A 109 16.93 -6.16 -31.76
CA SER A 109 17.12 -5.80 -33.18
C SER A 109 18.01 -4.57 -33.39
N GLY A 110 18.60 -3.99 -32.33
CA GLY A 110 19.56 -2.89 -32.40
C GLY A 110 18.95 -1.49 -32.28
N ALA A 111 17.67 -1.34 -31.92
CA ALA A 111 17.08 -0.03 -31.61
C ALA A 111 17.65 0.53 -30.31
N ASN A 112 17.77 1.86 -30.22
CA ASN A 112 18.31 2.53 -29.05
C ASN A 112 17.33 2.48 -27.86
N PRO A 113 17.67 1.78 -26.76
CA PRO A 113 16.76 1.60 -25.64
C PRO A 113 16.41 2.92 -24.92
N ILE A 114 17.29 3.91 -24.92
CA ILE A 114 17.04 5.24 -24.34
C ILE A 114 16.00 6.00 -25.18
N GLY A 115 16.10 5.91 -26.51
CA GLY A 115 15.09 6.47 -27.42
C GLY A 115 13.72 5.82 -27.20
N ILE A 116 13.69 4.48 -27.13
CA ILE A 116 12.48 3.71 -26.83
C ILE A 116 11.87 4.15 -25.49
N GLN A 117 12.67 4.29 -24.42
CA GLN A 117 12.18 4.73 -23.10
C GLN A 117 11.53 6.11 -23.17
N ARG A 118 12.10 7.07 -23.91
CA ARG A 118 11.49 8.40 -24.10
C ARG A 118 10.16 8.32 -24.84
N GLY A 119 10.08 7.48 -25.87
CA GLY A 119 8.84 7.24 -26.61
C GLY A 119 7.75 6.62 -25.73
N ILE A 120 8.11 5.65 -24.88
CA ILE A 120 7.22 5.06 -23.87
C ILE A 120 6.66 6.16 -22.96
N GLN A 121 7.54 7.05 -22.42
CA GLN A 121 7.10 8.12 -21.53
C GLN A 121 6.11 9.06 -22.22
N LYS A 122 6.39 9.53 -23.45
CA LYS A 122 5.49 10.38 -24.22
C LYS A 122 4.11 9.73 -24.44
N ALA A 123 4.08 8.44 -24.74
CA ALA A 123 2.84 7.70 -24.94
C ALA A 123 2.03 7.53 -23.65
N VAL A 124 2.71 7.29 -22.53
CA VAL A 124 2.08 7.19 -21.20
C VAL A 124 1.49 8.53 -20.77
N ASP A 125 2.21 9.64 -20.97
CA ASP A 125 1.73 10.98 -20.65
C ASP A 125 0.46 11.33 -21.47
N ALA A 126 0.43 10.96 -22.74
CA ALA A 126 -0.75 11.13 -23.60
C ALA A 126 -1.94 10.26 -23.13
N ALA A 127 -1.68 9.01 -22.72
CA ALA A 127 -2.70 8.12 -22.17
C ALA A 127 -3.27 8.68 -20.86
N VAL A 128 -2.42 9.14 -19.94
CA VAL A 128 -2.82 9.76 -18.67
C VAL A 128 -3.67 11.01 -18.93
N GLY A 129 -3.24 11.89 -19.83
CA GLY A 129 -4.02 13.07 -20.21
C GLY A 129 -5.36 12.74 -20.88
N HIS A 130 -5.50 11.56 -21.50
CA HIS A 130 -6.79 11.08 -21.99
C HIS A 130 -7.66 10.50 -20.88
N LEU A 131 -7.09 9.75 -19.93
CA LEU A 131 -7.79 9.26 -18.74
C LEU A 131 -8.40 10.41 -17.94
N ASP A 132 -7.69 11.54 -17.82
CA ASP A 132 -8.21 12.76 -17.17
C ASP A 132 -9.49 13.30 -17.85
N LYS A 133 -9.53 13.21 -19.17
CA LYS A 133 -10.68 13.71 -19.96
C LYS A 133 -11.91 12.81 -19.89
N ILE A 134 -11.73 11.49 -19.76
CA ILE A 134 -12.83 10.53 -19.71
C ILE A 134 -13.30 10.20 -18.30
N ALA A 135 -12.52 10.61 -17.28
CA ALA A 135 -12.85 10.36 -15.89
C ALA A 135 -14.13 11.10 -15.46
N LYS A 136 -15.00 10.39 -14.76
CA LYS A 136 -16.22 10.92 -14.16
C LYS A 136 -16.00 11.07 -12.65
N LYS A 137 -16.21 12.26 -12.10
CA LYS A 137 -16.12 12.48 -10.64
C LYS A 137 -17.22 11.72 -9.90
N VAL A 138 -16.87 11.09 -8.81
CA VAL A 138 -17.80 10.46 -7.88
C VAL A 138 -18.45 11.55 -7.03
N LYS A 139 -19.78 11.66 -7.06
CA LYS A 139 -20.52 12.78 -6.48
C LYS A 139 -21.27 12.41 -5.21
N ASP A 140 -21.95 11.28 -5.19
CA ASP A 140 -22.91 10.90 -4.17
C ASP A 140 -22.60 9.53 -3.54
N LYS A 141 -23.33 9.22 -2.48
CA LYS A 141 -23.20 7.99 -1.72
C LYS A 141 -23.48 6.73 -2.55
N GLU A 142 -24.41 6.81 -3.51
CA GLU A 142 -24.76 5.66 -4.34
C GLU A 142 -23.63 5.32 -5.32
N GLU A 143 -22.98 6.34 -5.92
CA GLU A 143 -21.80 6.12 -6.76
C GLU A 143 -20.62 5.56 -5.93
N ILE A 144 -20.43 6.01 -4.67
CA ILE A 144 -19.44 5.44 -3.74
C ILE A 144 -19.76 3.96 -3.47
N LYS A 145 -21.02 3.64 -3.15
CA LYS A 145 -21.47 2.26 -2.93
C LYS A 145 -21.21 1.36 -4.13
N GLN A 146 -21.48 1.85 -5.35
CA GLN A 146 -21.21 1.09 -6.58
C GLN A 146 -19.73 0.75 -6.73
N VAL A 147 -18.84 1.73 -6.55
CA VAL A 147 -17.39 1.51 -6.62
C VAL A 147 -16.95 0.48 -5.58
N ALA A 148 -17.35 0.68 -4.34
CA ALA A 148 -17.00 -0.21 -3.23
C ALA A 148 -17.53 -1.64 -3.46
N THR A 149 -18.76 -1.79 -3.96
CA THR A 149 -19.36 -3.10 -4.29
C THR A 149 -18.55 -3.83 -5.36
N VAL A 150 -18.17 -3.14 -6.43
CA VAL A 150 -17.39 -3.76 -7.53
C VAL A 150 -16.02 -4.19 -7.03
N SER A 151 -15.33 -3.34 -6.30
CA SER A 151 -14.01 -3.63 -5.73
C SER A 151 -14.06 -4.73 -4.68
N ALA A 152 -15.19 -4.89 -3.98
CA ALA A 152 -15.46 -5.99 -3.05
C ALA A 152 -15.94 -7.29 -3.74
N ASN A 153 -15.66 -7.52 -5.02
CA ASN A 153 -16.13 -8.68 -5.78
C ASN A 153 -17.67 -8.81 -5.82
N TRP A 154 -18.38 -7.69 -6.02
CA TRP A 154 -19.84 -7.60 -6.06
C TRP A 154 -20.54 -7.89 -4.72
N ASP A 155 -19.85 -7.74 -3.61
CA ASP A 155 -20.43 -7.82 -2.28
C ASP A 155 -21.11 -6.49 -1.91
N ASN A 156 -22.45 -6.46 -2.07
CA ASN A 156 -23.25 -5.27 -1.76
C ASN A 156 -23.18 -4.89 -0.27
N THR A 157 -22.99 -5.85 0.62
CA THR A 157 -22.91 -5.60 2.07
C THR A 157 -21.65 -4.81 2.40
N ILE A 158 -20.51 -5.20 1.82
CA ILE A 158 -19.26 -4.46 1.96
C ILE A 158 -19.39 -3.07 1.33
N GLY A 159 -19.98 -2.99 0.12
CA GLY A 159 -20.20 -1.71 -0.57
C GLY A 159 -21.01 -0.72 0.25
N GLU A 160 -22.08 -1.18 0.90
CA GLU A 160 -22.93 -0.35 1.76
C GLU A 160 -22.21 0.13 3.01
N ILE A 161 -21.51 -0.78 3.70
CA ILE A 161 -20.74 -0.44 4.91
C ILE A 161 -19.66 0.62 4.61
N ILE A 162 -18.94 0.51 3.50
CA ILE A 162 -17.92 1.50 3.09
C ILE A 162 -18.56 2.84 2.75
N ALA A 163 -19.67 2.84 2.01
CA ALA A 163 -20.39 4.08 1.68
C ALA A 163 -20.95 4.76 2.94
N ASP A 164 -21.48 4.00 3.89
CA ASP A 164 -21.94 4.50 5.19
C ASP A 164 -20.79 5.04 6.04
N ALA A 165 -19.63 4.37 6.03
CA ALA A 165 -18.44 4.85 6.72
C ALA A 165 -17.99 6.20 6.16
N MET A 166 -17.87 6.32 4.84
CA MET A 166 -17.47 7.58 4.19
C MET A 166 -18.49 8.70 4.36
N ASP A 167 -19.78 8.39 4.42
CA ASP A 167 -20.84 9.36 4.69
C ASP A 167 -20.74 9.93 6.11
N LYS A 168 -20.43 9.07 7.10
CA LYS A 168 -20.33 9.46 8.52
C LYS A 168 -19.07 10.27 8.84
N VAL A 169 -17.90 9.88 8.33
CA VAL A 169 -16.62 10.56 8.65
C VAL A 169 -16.18 11.56 7.58
N GLY A 170 -16.89 11.63 6.46
CA GLY A 170 -16.54 12.47 5.32
C GLY A 170 -15.55 11.80 4.37
N LYS A 171 -15.34 12.43 3.19
CA LYS A 171 -14.50 11.87 2.12
C LYS A 171 -13.03 11.70 2.52
N ASP A 172 -12.53 12.61 3.36
CA ASP A 172 -11.16 12.63 3.88
C ASP A 172 -11.06 12.02 5.29
N GLY A 173 -12.16 11.45 5.78
CA GLY A 173 -12.23 10.88 7.11
C GLY A 173 -11.47 9.56 7.24
N THR A 174 -10.99 9.28 8.45
CA THR A 174 -10.27 8.05 8.74
C THR A 174 -11.22 6.87 8.87
N ILE A 175 -10.95 5.81 8.11
CA ILE A 175 -11.67 4.54 8.19
C ILE A 175 -10.62 3.44 8.40
N THR A 176 -10.80 2.64 9.44
CA THR A 176 -9.96 1.48 9.77
C THR A 176 -10.76 0.19 9.65
N VAL A 177 -10.07 -0.90 9.39
CA VAL A 177 -10.67 -2.24 9.27
C VAL A 177 -10.05 -3.14 10.35
N GLU A 178 -10.89 -3.59 11.27
CA GLU A 178 -10.48 -4.39 12.42
C GLU A 178 -11.10 -5.79 12.37
N GLU A 179 -10.45 -6.74 13.02
CA GLU A 179 -10.98 -8.10 13.16
C GLU A 179 -11.95 -8.16 14.33
N ASN A 180 -13.10 -8.81 14.12
CA ASN A 180 -14.10 -9.01 15.17
C ASN A 180 -14.29 -10.50 15.45
N LYS A 181 -14.55 -10.84 16.71
CA LYS A 181 -14.87 -12.20 17.13
C LYS A 181 -16.30 -12.61 16.81
N SER A 182 -17.16 -11.67 16.39
CA SER A 182 -18.53 -11.97 15.95
C SER A 182 -18.55 -12.48 14.50
N ILE A 183 -19.66 -13.08 14.09
CA ILE A 183 -19.86 -13.51 12.69
C ILE A 183 -20.26 -12.31 11.81
N GLU A 184 -20.89 -11.29 12.40
CA GLU A 184 -21.39 -10.14 11.67
C GLU A 184 -20.33 -9.05 11.53
N THR A 185 -20.31 -8.42 10.36
CA THR A 185 -19.50 -7.23 10.09
C THR A 185 -20.29 -6.00 10.49
N THR A 186 -19.72 -5.14 11.32
CA THR A 186 -20.38 -3.94 11.86
C THR A 186 -19.56 -2.69 11.58
N LEU A 187 -20.25 -1.54 11.54
CA LEU A 187 -19.64 -0.21 11.41
C LEU A 187 -19.88 0.58 12.69
N GLU A 188 -18.80 1.01 13.32
CA GLU A 188 -18.83 1.91 14.47
C GLU A 188 -18.08 3.20 14.14
N VAL A 189 -18.51 4.33 14.72
CA VAL A 189 -17.78 5.59 14.67
C VAL A 189 -17.35 5.92 16.07
N VAL A 190 -16.05 6.04 16.26
CA VAL A 190 -15.42 6.28 17.56
C VAL A 190 -14.58 7.56 17.53
N GLU A 191 -14.33 8.12 18.71
CA GLU A 191 -13.41 9.24 18.84
C GLU A 191 -11.99 8.78 18.49
N GLY A 192 -11.31 9.50 17.60
CA GLY A 192 -10.00 9.12 17.10
C GLY A 192 -9.42 10.15 16.14
N MET A 193 -8.17 9.95 15.75
CA MET A 193 -7.46 10.84 14.84
C MET A 193 -6.38 10.10 14.06
N GLN A 194 -6.19 10.47 12.81
CA GLN A 194 -5.03 10.08 12.00
C GLN A 194 -4.19 11.30 11.65
N PHE A 195 -2.86 11.12 11.65
CA PHE A 195 -1.91 12.12 11.17
C PHE A 195 -0.78 11.49 10.34
N ASP A 196 -0.22 12.30 9.43
CA ASP A 196 0.73 11.92 8.40
C ASP A 196 2.18 11.81 8.90
N LYS A 197 2.42 10.98 9.93
CA LYS A 197 3.74 10.60 10.43
C LYS A 197 3.74 9.12 10.80
N GLY A 198 4.59 8.35 10.16
CA GLY A 198 4.77 6.94 10.44
C GLY A 198 5.90 6.67 11.45
N TYR A 199 6.21 5.40 11.64
CA TYR A 199 7.25 4.96 12.58
C TYR A 199 8.65 5.45 12.17
N LEU A 200 9.48 5.80 13.17
CA LEU A 200 10.85 6.25 12.95
C LEU A 200 11.82 5.11 12.59
N SER A 201 11.43 3.87 12.81
CA SER A 201 12.24 2.70 12.49
C SER A 201 11.34 1.52 12.10
N PRO A 202 11.66 0.78 11.01
CA PRO A 202 10.94 -0.45 10.65
C PRO A 202 11.01 -1.54 11.73
N TYR A 203 11.98 -1.47 12.64
CA TYR A 203 12.09 -2.43 13.74
C TYR A 203 11.00 -2.29 14.81
N PHE A 204 10.19 -1.24 14.76
CA PHE A 204 8.99 -1.10 15.61
C PHE A 204 7.81 -1.91 15.11
N VAL A 205 7.82 -2.38 13.87
CA VAL A 205 6.75 -3.18 13.25
C VAL A 205 6.42 -4.41 14.11
N THR A 206 5.12 -4.65 14.30
CA THR A 206 4.59 -5.83 15.01
C THR A 206 4.00 -6.86 14.07
N ASN A 207 3.55 -6.42 12.88
CA ASN A 207 3.05 -7.29 11.82
C ASN A 207 3.92 -7.09 10.57
N ALA A 208 4.75 -8.07 10.25
CA ALA A 208 5.66 -8.03 9.10
C ALA A 208 4.92 -8.12 7.75
N ASP A 209 3.74 -8.72 7.70
CA ASP A 209 2.98 -8.88 6.46
C ASP A 209 2.39 -7.53 5.99
N THR A 210 1.84 -6.74 6.91
CA THR A 210 1.30 -5.40 6.64
C THR A 210 2.32 -4.28 6.83
N MET A 211 3.49 -4.57 7.40
CA MET A 211 4.50 -3.57 7.80
C MET A 211 3.94 -2.51 8.76
N GLU A 212 3.05 -2.92 9.65
CA GLU A 212 2.41 -2.06 10.64
C GLU A 212 2.87 -2.36 12.07
N CYS A 213 2.85 -1.32 12.89
CA CYS A 213 2.94 -1.43 14.33
C CYS A 213 1.53 -1.25 14.92
N LYS A 214 0.92 -2.34 15.41
CA LYS A 214 -0.42 -2.32 16.01
C LYS A 214 -0.30 -2.55 17.52
N PHE A 215 -0.91 -1.65 18.30
CA PHE A 215 -0.97 -1.70 19.75
C PHE A 215 -2.42 -1.67 20.23
N GLU A 216 -2.72 -2.45 21.25
CA GLU A 216 -3.99 -2.42 21.97
C GLU A 216 -3.74 -1.91 23.39
N GLU A 217 -4.69 -1.12 23.92
CA GLU A 217 -4.60 -0.52 25.26
C GLU A 217 -3.31 0.29 25.50
N ALA A 218 -2.88 1.06 24.49
CA ALA A 218 -1.61 1.75 24.49
C ALA A 218 -1.57 3.00 25.39
N TYR A 219 -0.44 3.24 26.02
CA TYR A 219 -0.06 4.55 26.53
C TYR A 219 0.47 5.43 25.41
N VAL A 220 0.24 6.75 25.52
CA VAL A 220 0.69 7.75 24.54
C VAL A 220 1.48 8.82 25.25
N LEU A 221 2.79 8.88 25.01
CA LEU A 221 3.65 9.96 25.47
C LEU A 221 3.73 11.04 24.39
N ILE A 222 3.39 12.28 24.75
CA ILE A 222 3.40 13.43 23.86
C ILE A 222 4.40 14.45 24.40
N TYR A 223 5.51 14.63 23.69
CA TYR A 223 6.62 15.48 24.12
C TYR A 223 7.03 16.47 23.02
N GLU A 224 7.03 17.77 23.35
CA GLU A 224 7.24 18.85 22.38
C GLU A 224 8.61 18.82 21.69
N LYS A 225 9.65 18.43 22.42
CA LYS A 225 11.05 18.50 21.98
C LYS A 225 11.58 17.20 21.40
N LYS A 226 12.82 17.26 20.94
CA LYS A 226 13.61 16.10 20.53
C LYS A 226 14.03 15.24 21.73
N ILE A 227 14.08 13.94 21.50
CA ILE A 227 14.58 12.96 22.46
C ILE A 227 15.84 12.33 21.87
N SER A 228 17.01 12.70 22.39
CA SER A 228 18.29 12.15 21.97
C SER A 228 18.96 11.29 23.04
N SER A 229 18.63 11.51 24.33
CA SER A 229 19.10 10.72 25.47
C SER A 229 17.96 9.90 26.07
N LEU A 230 18.19 8.61 26.29
CA LEU A 230 17.23 7.74 26.94
C LEU A 230 17.17 7.94 28.45
N LYS A 231 18.20 8.51 29.04
CA LYS A 231 18.35 8.65 30.51
C LYS A 231 17.13 9.36 31.13
N ASP A 232 16.65 10.40 30.45
CA ASP A 232 15.53 11.22 30.94
C ASP A 232 14.18 10.49 30.86
N MET A 233 14.11 9.45 30.00
CA MET A 233 12.89 8.63 29.80
C MET A 233 12.89 7.35 30.64
N LEU A 234 14.01 6.95 31.25
CA LEU A 234 14.12 5.68 31.96
C LEU A 234 13.00 5.48 33.01
N PRO A 235 12.65 6.49 33.85
CA PRO A 235 11.61 6.29 34.85
C PRO A 235 10.23 5.95 34.25
N ILE A 236 9.84 6.62 33.16
CA ILE A 236 8.55 6.36 32.53
C ILE A 236 8.52 5.06 31.73
N LEU A 237 9.66 4.68 31.09
CA LEU A 237 9.79 3.41 30.40
C LEU A 237 9.71 2.23 31.36
N GLU A 238 10.36 2.31 32.54
CA GLU A 238 10.28 1.29 33.58
C GLU A 238 8.85 1.16 34.15
N GLN A 239 8.17 2.29 34.38
CA GLN A 239 6.78 2.28 34.82
C GLN A 239 5.88 1.62 33.79
N THR A 240 6.04 1.97 32.50
CA THR A 240 5.25 1.39 31.40
C THR A 240 5.54 -0.10 31.24
N ALA A 241 6.80 -0.51 31.27
CA ALA A 241 7.19 -1.92 31.18
C ALA A 241 6.56 -2.78 32.30
N LYS A 242 6.46 -2.26 33.52
CA LYS A 242 5.81 -2.96 34.65
C LYS A 242 4.31 -3.20 34.42
N THR A 243 3.65 -2.38 33.62
CA THR A 243 2.22 -2.56 33.26
C THR A 243 2.00 -3.61 32.19
N GLY A 244 3.04 -3.95 31.43
CA GLY A 244 2.94 -4.82 30.23
C GLY A 244 2.23 -4.18 29.03
N LYS A 245 1.76 -2.93 29.15
CA LYS A 245 1.07 -2.21 28.07
C LYS A 245 2.07 -1.55 27.11
N PRO A 246 1.72 -1.48 25.80
CA PRO A 246 2.55 -0.81 24.82
C PRO A 246 2.58 0.71 24.99
N LEU A 247 3.64 1.34 24.48
CA LEU A 247 3.87 2.78 24.54
C LEU A 247 4.07 3.36 23.14
N LEU A 248 3.21 4.30 22.72
CA LEU A 248 3.46 5.18 21.59
C LEU A 248 4.17 6.44 22.09
N ILE A 249 5.28 6.82 21.46
CA ILE A 249 6.01 8.06 21.73
C ILE A 249 5.82 9.00 20.53
N ILE A 250 5.25 10.17 20.79
CA ILE A 250 5.06 11.24 19.82
C ILE A 250 5.94 12.41 20.26
N SER A 251 6.97 12.73 19.49
CA SER A 251 7.87 13.84 19.80
C SER A 251 8.32 14.55 18.52
N GLU A 252 8.97 15.72 18.68
CA GLU A 252 9.54 16.41 17.53
C GLU A 252 10.45 15.46 16.72
N GLU A 253 11.31 14.74 17.43
CA GLU A 253 12.19 13.69 16.86
C GLU A 253 12.70 12.77 17.98
N VAL A 254 12.89 11.48 17.66
CA VAL A 254 13.66 10.56 18.49
C VAL A 254 14.86 10.13 17.68
N GLU A 255 16.07 10.43 18.17
CA GLU A 255 17.30 10.24 17.41
C GLU A 255 18.43 9.67 18.26
N GLY A 256 19.54 9.28 17.60
CA GLY A 256 20.77 8.86 18.26
C GLY A 256 20.63 7.67 19.19
N GLU A 257 21.19 7.81 20.42
CA GLU A 257 21.19 6.76 21.43
C GLU A 257 19.77 6.37 21.88
N ALA A 258 18.85 7.34 21.97
CA ALA A 258 17.48 7.09 22.39
C ALA A 258 16.75 6.15 21.41
N LEU A 259 16.81 6.43 20.12
CA LEU A 259 16.18 5.59 19.10
C LEU A 259 16.80 4.18 19.07
N ALA A 260 18.12 4.09 19.06
CA ALA A 260 18.83 2.82 19.04
C ALA A 260 18.46 1.94 20.25
N THR A 261 18.38 2.53 21.43
CA THR A 261 18.06 1.79 22.66
C THR A 261 16.58 1.36 22.69
N LEU A 262 15.65 2.20 22.21
CA LEU A 262 14.25 1.80 22.09
C LEU A 262 14.09 0.60 21.14
N VAL A 263 14.77 0.63 20.00
CA VAL A 263 14.78 -0.48 19.03
C VAL A 263 15.34 -1.76 19.64
N VAL A 264 16.49 -1.68 20.33
CA VAL A 264 17.10 -2.85 20.98
C VAL A 264 16.18 -3.46 22.04
N ASN A 265 15.55 -2.63 22.88
CA ASN A 265 14.63 -3.11 23.92
C ASN A 265 13.34 -3.70 23.33
N LYS A 266 12.85 -3.13 22.23
CA LYS A 266 11.74 -3.71 21.47
C LYS A 266 12.09 -5.09 20.92
N LEU A 267 13.26 -5.24 20.27
CA LEU A 267 13.71 -6.52 19.70
C LEU A 267 13.97 -7.57 20.78
N ARG A 268 14.39 -7.17 21.98
CA ARG A 268 14.55 -8.05 23.14
C ARG A 268 13.21 -8.42 23.81
N GLY A 269 12.11 -7.82 23.39
CA GLY A 269 10.80 -8.03 24.03
C GLY A 269 10.67 -7.44 25.43
N THR A 270 11.60 -6.56 25.85
CA THR A 270 11.58 -5.93 27.18
C THR A 270 10.46 -4.90 27.28
N ILE A 271 10.22 -4.15 26.20
CA ILE A 271 9.14 -3.16 26.09
C ILE A 271 8.48 -3.25 24.70
N ASN A 272 7.18 -3.03 24.65
CA ASN A 272 6.45 -2.80 23.42
C ASN A 272 6.37 -1.30 23.18
N VAL A 273 7.16 -0.78 22.25
CA VAL A 273 7.26 0.66 22.00
C VAL A 273 7.29 0.95 20.50
N CYS A 274 6.68 2.07 20.11
CA CYS A 274 6.84 2.68 18.80
C CYS A 274 7.06 4.17 18.97
N ALA A 275 7.96 4.75 18.19
CA ALA A 275 8.25 6.18 18.19
C ALA A 275 7.91 6.77 16.81
N VAL A 276 7.23 7.91 16.81
CA VAL A 276 6.80 8.65 15.62
C VAL A 276 7.13 10.13 15.78
N LYS A 277 7.27 10.84 14.65
CA LYS A 277 7.39 12.30 14.67
C LYS A 277 6.06 12.95 14.95
N ALA A 278 6.09 14.06 15.69
CA ALA A 278 4.91 14.89 15.88
C ALA A 278 4.45 15.52 14.55
N PRO A 279 3.13 15.61 14.30
CA PRO A 279 2.60 16.21 13.08
C PRO A 279 2.76 17.74 13.08
N GLY A 280 2.95 18.31 11.90
CA GLY A 280 3.08 19.76 11.70
C GLY A 280 4.46 20.32 12.08
N PHE A 281 4.56 21.65 12.01
CA PHE A 281 5.78 22.41 12.31
C PHE A 281 5.45 23.67 13.12
N GLY A 282 6.38 24.11 13.98
CA GLY A 282 6.23 25.32 14.79
C GLY A 282 4.97 25.29 15.67
N ASP A 283 4.26 26.40 15.75
CA ASP A 283 3.05 26.55 16.59
C ASP A 283 1.92 25.57 16.21
N ARG A 284 1.85 25.17 14.93
CA ARG A 284 0.89 24.17 14.48
C ARG A 284 1.18 22.80 15.07
N ARG A 285 2.47 22.41 15.15
CA ARG A 285 2.86 21.16 15.79
C ARG A 285 2.39 21.15 17.24
N LYS A 286 2.64 22.23 18.00
CA LYS A 286 2.20 22.36 19.38
C LYS A 286 0.67 22.21 19.50
N ALA A 287 -0.07 22.90 18.65
CA ALA A 287 -1.53 22.83 18.63
C ALA A 287 -2.08 21.43 18.29
N MET A 288 -1.45 20.72 17.34
CA MET A 288 -1.83 19.34 16.99
C MET A 288 -1.48 18.36 18.11
N MET A 289 -0.35 18.53 18.78
CA MET A 289 0.04 17.71 19.93
C MET A 289 -0.91 17.92 21.11
N GLU A 290 -1.40 19.14 21.34
CA GLU A 290 -2.44 19.43 22.33
C GLU A 290 -3.77 18.74 21.97
N ASP A 291 -4.15 18.72 20.67
CA ASP A 291 -5.35 18.04 20.22
C ASP A 291 -5.25 16.52 20.47
N ILE A 292 -4.07 15.92 20.21
CA ILE A 292 -3.81 14.51 20.51
C ILE A 292 -3.86 14.26 22.03
N ALA A 293 -3.31 15.17 22.84
CA ALA A 293 -3.35 15.05 24.30
C ALA A 293 -4.79 15.07 24.83
N ILE A 294 -5.62 15.98 24.34
CA ILE A 294 -7.05 16.06 24.71
C ILE A 294 -7.78 14.79 24.25
N LEU A 295 -7.52 14.32 23.03
CA LEU A 295 -8.13 13.10 22.51
C LEU A 295 -7.79 11.86 23.35
N THR A 296 -6.55 11.75 23.80
CA THR A 296 -6.06 10.58 24.54
C THR A 296 -6.20 10.72 26.06
N GLY A 297 -6.62 11.89 26.56
CA GLY A 297 -6.76 12.20 27.98
C GLY A 297 -5.43 12.33 28.71
N GLY A 298 -4.34 12.60 27.97
CA GLY A 298 -3.00 12.83 28.50
C GLY A 298 -2.63 14.31 28.56
N LYS A 299 -1.35 14.56 28.78
CA LYS A 299 -0.76 15.90 28.76
C LYS A 299 0.23 16.04 27.61
N CYS A 300 0.18 17.15 26.89
CA CYS A 300 1.28 17.55 26.02
C CYS A 300 2.40 18.13 26.89
N ILE A 301 3.53 17.46 26.94
CA ILE A 301 4.68 17.87 27.77
C ILE A 301 5.46 18.93 27.01
N THR A 302 5.26 20.19 27.44
CA THR A 302 5.90 21.38 26.86
C THR A 302 6.79 22.07 27.87
N GLU A 303 7.71 22.93 27.42
CA GLU A 303 8.52 23.77 28.32
C GLU A 303 7.67 24.69 29.19
N ASP A 304 6.58 25.19 28.63
CA ASP A 304 5.68 26.12 29.33
C ASP A 304 5.08 25.51 30.60
N LEU A 305 4.93 24.19 30.64
CA LEU A 305 4.43 23.45 31.82
C LEU A 305 5.51 23.19 32.87
N GLY A 306 6.79 23.40 32.54
CA GLY A 306 7.92 23.13 33.43
C GLY A 306 8.10 21.66 33.83
N ILE A 307 7.39 20.74 33.15
CA ILE A 307 7.46 19.30 33.42
C ILE A 307 8.63 18.70 32.66
N LYS A 308 9.52 18.01 33.40
CA LYS A 308 10.65 17.28 32.79
C LYS A 308 10.27 15.84 32.55
N LEU A 309 10.88 15.22 31.50
CA LEU A 309 10.67 13.79 31.19
C LEU A 309 10.97 12.87 32.39
N GLU A 310 11.98 13.19 33.19
CA GLU A 310 12.39 12.43 34.38
C GLU A 310 11.30 12.37 35.47
N SER A 311 10.40 13.36 35.52
CA SER A 311 9.36 13.48 36.55
C SER A 311 8.00 12.94 36.14
N LEU A 312 7.86 12.42 34.91
CA LEU A 312 6.60 11.92 34.38
C LEU A 312 6.08 10.70 35.15
N GLN A 313 4.75 10.70 35.30
CA GLN A 313 4.00 9.58 35.85
C GLN A 313 3.07 8.98 34.77
N LEU A 314 2.64 7.74 34.96
CA LEU A 314 1.69 7.09 34.05
C LEU A 314 0.37 7.89 33.88
N SER A 315 -0.02 8.67 34.89
CA SER A 315 -1.19 9.55 34.85
C SER A 315 -1.05 10.76 33.92
N ASP A 316 0.17 11.10 33.51
CA ASP A 316 0.44 12.20 32.58
C ASP A 316 0.38 11.73 31.12
N LEU A 317 0.49 10.41 30.90
CA LEU A 317 0.38 9.80 29.59
C LEU A 317 -1.07 9.73 29.12
N GLY A 318 -1.25 9.98 27.82
CA GLY A 318 -2.52 9.65 27.16
C GLY A 318 -2.72 8.14 27.06
N ARG A 319 -3.93 7.74 26.72
CA ARG A 319 -4.31 6.35 26.49
C ARG A 319 -5.17 6.22 25.25
N ALA A 320 -5.05 5.11 24.55
CA ALA A 320 -5.89 4.76 23.41
C ALA A 320 -6.20 3.26 23.44
N LYS A 321 -7.40 2.88 22.99
CA LYS A 321 -7.80 1.48 22.87
C LYS A 321 -7.00 0.76 21.79
N SER A 322 -6.82 1.41 20.64
CA SER A 322 -5.96 0.89 19.56
C SER A 322 -5.12 2.00 18.95
N VAL A 323 -3.90 1.66 18.57
CA VAL A 323 -2.99 2.53 17.81
C VAL A 323 -2.41 1.72 16.66
N VAL A 324 -2.51 2.26 15.45
CA VAL A 324 -1.94 1.66 14.26
C VAL A 324 -0.96 2.65 13.64
N VAL A 325 0.30 2.21 13.45
CA VAL A 325 1.35 3.03 12.84
C VAL A 325 1.90 2.29 11.63
N ASP A 326 1.73 2.88 10.47
CA ASP A 326 2.37 2.43 9.23
C ASP A 326 3.62 3.26 8.91
N LYS A 327 4.16 3.14 7.71
CA LYS A 327 5.35 3.87 7.26
C LYS A 327 5.11 5.39 7.16
N GLU A 328 3.88 5.82 6.92
CA GLU A 328 3.53 7.20 6.60
C GLU A 328 2.57 7.82 7.61
N ASN A 329 1.75 7.02 8.27
CA ASN A 329 0.66 7.49 9.10
C ASN A 329 0.68 6.89 10.51
N THR A 330 0.07 7.62 11.44
CA THR A 330 -0.28 7.15 12.78
C THR A 330 -1.77 7.38 12.99
N THR A 331 -2.50 6.31 13.30
CA THR A 331 -3.94 6.33 13.60
C THR A 331 -4.16 5.97 15.07
N ILE A 332 -4.81 6.86 15.80
CA ILE A 332 -5.27 6.65 17.18
C ILE A 332 -6.77 6.39 17.11
N VAL A 333 -7.19 5.23 17.59
CA VAL A 333 -8.59 4.79 17.59
C VAL A 333 -9.07 4.73 19.02
N GLU A 334 -10.21 5.37 19.32
CA GLU A 334 -10.86 5.39 20.63
C GLU A 334 -9.89 5.84 21.74
N GLY A 335 -9.55 7.15 21.70
CA GLY A 335 -8.80 7.80 22.77
C GLY A 335 -9.62 7.89 24.06
N TYR A 336 -8.93 7.82 25.21
CA TYR A 336 -9.60 7.88 26.54
C TYR A 336 -9.80 9.32 27.04
N GLY A 337 -9.73 10.33 26.16
CA GLY A 337 -10.07 11.70 26.49
C GLY A 337 -11.57 11.86 26.80
N LYS A 338 -11.91 12.88 27.58
CA LYS A 338 -13.30 13.14 27.86
C LYS A 338 -13.99 13.83 26.69
N SER A 339 -15.12 13.29 26.24
CA SER A 339 -15.91 13.82 25.13
C SER A 339 -16.22 15.32 25.29
N SER A 340 -16.46 15.79 26.53
CA SER A 340 -16.71 17.20 26.85
C SER A 340 -15.49 18.10 26.57
N GLU A 341 -14.26 17.59 26.81
CA GLU A 341 -13.02 18.32 26.56
C GLU A 341 -12.72 18.37 25.05
N ILE A 342 -12.97 17.25 24.34
CA ILE A 342 -12.86 17.16 22.88
C ILE A 342 -13.83 18.15 22.21
N GLN A 343 -15.10 18.16 22.61
CA GLN A 343 -16.10 19.09 22.09
C GLN A 343 -15.76 20.55 22.40
N GLY A 344 -15.23 20.82 23.60
CA GLY A 344 -14.69 22.13 23.96
C GLY A 344 -13.59 22.59 23.01
N ARG A 345 -12.65 21.69 22.67
CA ARG A 345 -11.55 21.96 21.73
C ARG A 345 -12.06 22.19 20.31
N VAL A 346 -13.00 21.37 19.84
CA VAL A 346 -13.69 21.56 18.56
C VAL A 346 -14.35 22.94 18.49
N GLY A 347 -15.02 23.38 19.56
CA GLY A 347 -15.60 24.72 19.65
C GLY A 347 -14.56 25.85 19.61
N GLN A 348 -13.39 25.65 20.21
CA GLN A 348 -12.28 26.60 20.11
C GLN A 348 -11.76 26.74 18.68
N ILE A 349 -11.51 25.61 17.99
CA ILE A 349 -11.03 25.62 16.60
C ILE A 349 -12.04 26.28 15.67
N ARG A 350 -13.35 26.02 15.84
CA ARG A 350 -14.40 26.69 15.05
C ARG A 350 -14.36 28.21 15.21
N ARG A 351 -14.20 28.71 16.42
CA ARG A 351 -14.05 30.15 16.66
C ARG A 351 -12.81 30.73 15.98
N GLN A 352 -11.67 30.02 16.06
CA GLN A 352 -10.45 30.44 15.36
C GLN A 352 -10.64 30.52 13.85
N ILE A 353 -11.42 29.62 13.25
CA ILE A 353 -11.77 29.65 11.82
C ILE A 353 -12.59 30.90 11.46
N GLU A 354 -13.50 31.30 12.36
CA GLU A 354 -14.34 32.50 12.16
C GLU A 354 -13.55 33.81 12.35
N GLU A 355 -12.58 33.81 13.27
CA GLU A 355 -11.78 35.00 13.62
C GLU A 355 -10.59 35.25 12.67
N THR A 356 -10.06 34.19 12.02
CA THR A 356 -8.89 34.34 11.14
C THR A 356 -9.25 35.05 9.84
N THR A 357 -8.37 35.97 9.43
CA THR A 357 -8.45 36.68 8.15
C THR A 357 -7.55 36.09 7.07
N SER A 358 -6.73 35.10 7.42
CA SER A 358 -5.81 34.40 6.50
C SER A 358 -6.50 33.17 5.92
N ASP A 359 -6.68 33.15 4.60
CA ASP A 359 -7.25 31.99 3.89
C ASP A 359 -6.43 30.71 4.12
N TYR A 360 -5.11 30.82 4.17
CA TYR A 360 -4.21 29.73 4.45
C TYR A 360 -4.37 29.18 5.88
N ASP A 361 -4.46 30.05 6.88
CA ASP A 361 -4.67 29.60 8.26
C ASP A 361 -6.07 29.02 8.45
N LYS A 362 -7.06 29.58 7.76
CA LYS A 362 -8.42 29.05 7.72
C LYS A 362 -8.47 27.63 7.17
N GLU A 363 -7.80 27.38 6.04
CA GLU A 363 -7.69 26.05 5.47
C GLU A 363 -7.05 25.05 6.47
N LYS A 364 -5.95 25.44 7.10
CA LYS A 364 -5.23 24.58 8.06
C LYS A 364 -6.01 24.34 9.36
N LEU A 365 -6.77 25.29 9.80
CA LEU A 365 -7.69 25.11 10.93
C LEU A 365 -8.88 24.19 10.56
N GLN A 366 -9.37 24.28 9.32
CA GLN A 366 -10.41 23.38 8.82
C GLN A 366 -9.92 21.92 8.72
N GLU A 367 -8.69 21.69 8.20
CA GLU A 367 -8.06 20.37 8.21
C GLU A 367 -7.96 19.80 9.63
N ARG A 368 -7.51 20.60 10.57
CA ARG A 368 -7.37 20.21 11.98
C ARG A 368 -8.72 19.91 12.62
N LEU A 369 -9.74 20.74 12.33
CA LEU A 369 -11.11 20.51 12.77
C LEU A 369 -11.67 19.18 12.23
N ALA A 370 -11.47 18.91 10.96
CA ALA A 370 -11.93 17.69 10.32
C ALA A 370 -11.31 16.43 10.97
N LYS A 371 -10.01 16.49 11.28
CA LYS A 371 -9.29 15.38 11.94
C LYS A 371 -9.80 15.12 13.36
N LEU A 372 -10.11 16.16 14.14
CA LEU A 372 -10.55 16.02 15.54
C LEU A 372 -12.05 15.73 15.67
N ALA A 373 -12.88 16.39 14.85
CA ALA A 373 -14.34 16.29 14.94
C ALA A 373 -14.92 15.12 14.13
N GLY A 374 -14.22 14.66 13.10
CA GLY A 374 -14.66 13.57 12.21
C GLY A 374 -14.63 12.19 12.88
N GLY A 375 -13.77 11.99 13.86
CA GLY A 375 -13.54 10.69 14.47
C GLY A 375 -12.91 9.68 13.52
N VAL A 376 -13.02 8.40 13.88
CA VAL A 376 -12.59 7.26 13.08
C VAL A 376 -13.76 6.31 12.89
N ALA A 377 -14.07 5.97 11.64
CA ALA A 377 -15.00 4.88 11.34
C ALA A 377 -14.25 3.55 11.42
N VAL A 378 -14.71 2.64 12.25
CA VAL A 378 -14.11 1.31 12.43
C VAL A 378 -15.04 0.28 11.80
N ILE A 379 -14.57 -0.39 10.75
CA ILE A 379 -15.26 -1.53 10.15
C ILE A 379 -14.76 -2.78 10.85
N ASN A 380 -15.58 -3.33 11.72
CA ASN A 380 -15.29 -4.56 12.46
C ASN A 380 -15.71 -5.77 11.62
N VAL A 381 -14.76 -6.46 10.99
CA VAL A 381 -15.02 -7.59 10.10
C VAL A 381 -15.23 -8.85 10.91
N GLY A 382 -16.38 -9.49 10.70
CA GLY A 382 -16.73 -10.77 11.33
C GLY A 382 -16.86 -11.89 10.30
N ALA A 383 -16.50 -13.12 10.71
CA ALA A 383 -16.67 -14.36 9.94
C ALA A 383 -16.71 -15.59 10.84
N ALA A 384 -17.11 -16.73 10.27
CA ALA A 384 -17.22 -17.98 11.02
C ALA A 384 -15.86 -18.63 11.33
N THR A 385 -14.84 -18.39 10.50
CA THR A 385 -13.49 -18.95 10.65
C THR A 385 -12.44 -17.86 10.52
N GLU A 386 -11.26 -18.06 11.12
CA GLU A 386 -10.14 -17.13 11.03
C GLU A 386 -9.66 -16.93 9.58
N THR A 387 -9.64 -17.99 8.78
CA THR A 387 -9.24 -17.91 7.36
C THR A 387 -10.22 -17.07 6.55
N GLU A 388 -11.53 -17.26 6.75
CA GLU A 388 -12.57 -16.47 6.11
C GLU A 388 -12.52 -15.00 6.57
N MET A 389 -12.28 -14.75 7.85
CA MET A 389 -12.17 -13.41 8.41
C MET A 389 -11.01 -12.64 7.76
N LYS A 390 -9.83 -13.27 7.64
CA LYS A 390 -8.66 -12.66 6.99
C LYS A 390 -8.92 -12.35 5.51
N GLU A 391 -9.58 -13.26 4.80
CA GLU A 391 -9.96 -13.04 3.39
C GLU A 391 -10.95 -11.88 3.26
N LYS A 392 -11.99 -11.87 4.10
CA LYS A 392 -13.02 -10.83 4.10
C LYS A 392 -12.43 -9.47 4.50
N LYS A 393 -11.52 -9.44 5.48
CA LYS A 393 -10.81 -8.22 5.89
C LYS A 393 -10.00 -7.65 4.73
N ALA A 394 -9.17 -8.45 4.07
CA ALA A 394 -8.39 -8.02 2.91
C ALA A 394 -9.30 -7.47 1.80
N ARG A 395 -10.43 -8.11 1.53
CA ARG A 395 -11.40 -7.63 0.53
C ARG A 395 -12.04 -6.29 0.91
N VAL A 396 -12.32 -6.06 2.19
CA VAL A 396 -12.82 -4.76 2.69
C VAL A 396 -11.75 -3.68 2.56
N GLU A 397 -10.49 -3.99 2.90
CA GLU A 397 -9.35 -3.07 2.76
C GLU A 397 -9.12 -2.67 1.30
N ASP A 398 -9.12 -3.64 0.37
CA ASP A 398 -8.98 -3.38 -1.07
C ASP A 398 -10.11 -2.50 -1.59
N ALA A 399 -11.36 -2.82 -1.21
CA ALA A 399 -12.53 -2.04 -1.60
C ALA A 399 -12.50 -0.60 -1.04
N LEU A 400 -12.01 -0.43 0.18
CA LEU A 400 -11.84 0.90 0.79
C LEU A 400 -10.78 1.72 0.05
N HIS A 401 -9.65 1.13 -0.28
CA HIS A 401 -8.57 1.80 -1.03
C HIS A 401 -9.04 2.22 -2.43
N ALA A 402 -9.68 1.31 -3.16
CA ALA A 402 -10.23 1.61 -4.47
C ALA A 402 -11.31 2.72 -4.42
N THR A 403 -12.14 2.70 -3.39
CA THR A 403 -13.18 3.72 -3.20
C THR A 403 -12.57 5.10 -2.91
N ARG A 404 -11.54 5.17 -2.06
CA ARG A 404 -10.78 6.42 -1.83
C ARG A 404 -10.15 6.94 -3.12
N ALA A 405 -9.48 6.07 -3.87
CA ALA A 405 -8.89 6.42 -5.16
C ALA A 405 -9.93 6.96 -6.16
N ALA A 406 -11.15 6.39 -6.16
CA ALA A 406 -12.25 6.86 -7.00
C ALA A 406 -12.80 8.23 -6.56
N VAL A 407 -12.89 8.48 -5.27
CA VAL A 407 -13.32 9.78 -4.73
C VAL A 407 -12.31 10.87 -5.05
N GLU A 408 -11.00 10.56 -4.99
CA GLU A 408 -9.93 11.50 -5.28
C GLU A 408 -9.88 11.91 -6.77
N GLU A 409 -9.85 10.94 -7.68
CA GLU A 409 -9.59 11.20 -9.11
C GLU A 409 -10.74 10.85 -10.05
N GLY A 410 -11.84 10.31 -9.52
CA GLY A 410 -12.98 9.87 -10.33
C GLY A 410 -12.85 8.43 -10.83
N ILE A 411 -13.84 8.02 -11.61
CA ILE A 411 -13.99 6.68 -12.18
C ILE A 411 -13.92 6.70 -13.70
N VAL A 412 -13.46 5.59 -14.27
CA VAL A 412 -13.43 5.31 -15.71
C VAL A 412 -14.11 3.98 -16.00
N PRO A 413 -14.52 3.67 -17.25
CA PRO A 413 -15.04 2.35 -17.56
C PRO A 413 -14.00 1.26 -17.24
N GLY A 414 -14.42 0.25 -16.46
CA GLY A 414 -13.57 -0.80 -15.94
C GLY A 414 -13.18 -1.88 -16.95
N GLY A 415 -12.66 -2.98 -16.43
CA GLY A 415 -12.34 -4.16 -17.24
C GLY A 415 -11.27 -3.93 -18.32
N GLY A 416 -10.36 -2.97 -18.12
CA GLY A 416 -9.33 -2.61 -19.09
C GLY A 416 -9.82 -1.76 -20.27
N VAL A 417 -11.11 -1.41 -20.33
CA VAL A 417 -11.68 -0.62 -21.43
C VAL A 417 -11.14 0.80 -21.46
N ALA A 418 -10.93 1.44 -20.29
CA ALA A 418 -10.35 2.77 -20.23
C ALA A 418 -9.00 2.86 -20.94
N LEU A 419 -8.13 1.84 -20.80
CA LEU A 419 -6.85 1.77 -21.49
C LEU A 419 -7.02 1.63 -23.01
N ILE A 420 -8.01 0.86 -23.48
CA ILE A 420 -8.33 0.77 -24.91
C ILE A 420 -8.82 2.12 -25.47
N ARG A 421 -9.54 2.92 -24.67
CA ARG A 421 -9.96 4.27 -25.09
C ARG A 421 -8.79 5.24 -25.23
N CYS A 422 -7.65 4.99 -24.58
CA CYS A 422 -6.44 5.79 -24.73
C CYS A 422 -5.72 5.56 -26.07
N LEU A 423 -6.05 4.52 -26.85
CA LEU A 423 -5.35 4.19 -28.11
C LEU A 423 -5.27 5.38 -29.07
N ASN A 424 -6.36 6.09 -29.31
CA ASN A 424 -6.36 7.25 -30.21
C ASN A 424 -5.43 8.38 -29.73
N ALA A 425 -5.35 8.60 -28.42
CA ALA A 425 -4.45 9.60 -27.86
C ALA A 425 -2.99 9.18 -27.99
N ILE A 426 -2.69 7.88 -27.81
CA ILE A 426 -1.37 7.31 -28.01
C ILE A 426 -0.96 7.37 -29.49
N GLU A 427 -1.83 6.99 -30.41
CA GLU A 427 -1.59 7.01 -31.86
C GLU A 427 -1.34 8.42 -32.41
N ALA A 428 -1.87 9.44 -31.75
CA ALA A 428 -1.61 10.84 -32.10
C ALA A 428 -0.21 11.34 -31.70
N VAL A 429 0.49 10.60 -30.82
CA VAL A 429 1.86 10.95 -30.38
C VAL A 429 2.84 10.62 -31.49
N LYS A 430 3.70 11.59 -31.82
CA LYS A 430 4.81 11.41 -32.75
C LYS A 430 6.13 11.40 -32.00
N GLY A 431 6.96 10.39 -32.25
CA GLY A 431 8.34 10.36 -31.78
C GLY A 431 9.18 11.37 -32.55
N ASP A 432 10.18 11.95 -31.90
CA ASP A 432 11.14 12.87 -32.55
C ASP A 432 12.11 12.12 -33.49
N ASN A 433 12.20 10.80 -33.32
CA ASN A 433 12.98 9.88 -34.15
C ASN A 433 12.33 8.47 -34.18
N ALA A 434 12.92 7.56 -34.95
CA ALA A 434 12.39 6.21 -35.13
C ALA A 434 12.35 5.39 -33.83
N ASP A 435 13.36 5.52 -32.95
CA ASP A 435 13.41 4.79 -31.69
C ASP A 435 12.32 5.26 -30.71
N GLU A 436 12.06 6.55 -30.64
CA GLU A 436 10.94 7.10 -29.86
C GLU A 436 9.59 6.63 -30.41
N GLN A 437 9.44 6.59 -31.74
CA GLN A 437 8.20 6.08 -32.35
C GLN A 437 7.99 4.60 -32.02
N ILE A 438 9.03 3.79 -31.96
CA ILE A 438 8.97 2.40 -31.48
C ILE A 438 8.43 2.37 -30.03
N GLY A 439 8.92 3.26 -29.15
CA GLY A 439 8.44 3.38 -27.78
C GLY A 439 6.92 3.65 -27.69
N VAL A 440 6.42 4.55 -28.54
CA VAL A 440 4.98 4.85 -28.64
C VAL A 440 4.21 3.59 -29.09
N ASP A 441 4.70 2.88 -30.09
CA ASP A 441 4.06 1.67 -30.61
C ASP A 441 4.04 0.51 -29.61
N ILE A 442 5.07 0.42 -28.73
CA ILE A 442 5.12 -0.56 -27.64
C ILE A 442 3.97 -0.30 -26.66
N VAL A 443 3.79 0.94 -26.20
CA VAL A 443 2.70 1.29 -25.26
C VAL A 443 1.34 1.05 -25.92
N ARG A 444 1.18 1.43 -27.19
CA ARG A 444 -0.05 1.20 -27.97
C ARG A 444 -0.46 -0.28 -27.99
N ARG A 445 0.51 -1.20 -28.05
CA ARG A 445 0.24 -2.65 -27.97
C ARG A 445 0.01 -3.11 -26.54
N ALA A 446 0.79 -2.60 -25.59
CA ALA A 446 0.78 -3.04 -24.21
C ALA A 446 -0.56 -2.73 -23.50
N VAL A 447 -1.21 -1.60 -23.79
CA VAL A 447 -2.50 -1.23 -23.18
C VAL A 447 -3.66 -2.18 -23.52
N GLU A 448 -3.47 -3.09 -24.49
CA GLU A 448 -4.44 -4.14 -24.79
C GLU A 448 -4.31 -5.38 -23.90
N TYR A 449 -3.16 -5.56 -23.23
CA TYR A 449 -2.90 -6.79 -22.47
C TYR A 449 -3.82 -6.99 -21.26
N PRO A 450 -4.14 -5.98 -20.45
CA PRO A 450 -5.04 -6.19 -19.31
C PRO A 450 -6.39 -6.80 -19.70
N ILE A 451 -7.05 -6.26 -20.72
CA ILE A 451 -8.34 -6.82 -21.19
C ILE A 451 -8.17 -8.18 -21.87
N ARG A 452 -7.03 -8.46 -22.53
CA ARG A 452 -6.72 -9.78 -23.09
C ARG A 452 -6.64 -10.84 -21.98
N VAL A 453 -5.87 -10.57 -20.92
CA VAL A 453 -5.71 -11.47 -19.78
C VAL A 453 -7.05 -11.68 -19.09
N LEU A 454 -7.80 -10.62 -18.84
CA LEU A 454 -9.11 -10.64 -18.20
C LEU A 454 -10.10 -11.52 -18.99
N ALA A 455 -10.16 -11.37 -20.33
CA ALA A 455 -10.99 -12.19 -21.20
C ALA A 455 -10.54 -13.66 -21.20
N SER A 456 -9.21 -13.91 -21.28
CA SER A 456 -8.66 -15.27 -21.26
C SER A 456 -8.94 -16.00 -19.94
N ASN A 457 -8.84 -15.32 -18.79
CA ASN A 457 -9.24 -15.87 -17.49
C ASN A 457 -10.74 -16.22 -17.45
N GLY A 458 -11.55 -15.48 -18.21
CA GLY A 458 -12.97 -15.72 -18.41
C GLY A 458 -13.32 -16.89 -19.34
N GLY A 459 -12.32 -17.45 -20.03
CA GLY A 459 -12.51 -18.52 -21.03
C GLY A 459 -12.85 -17.97 -22.43
N TYR A 460 -12.62 -16.68 -22.70
CA TYR A 460 -12.86 -16.04 -23.99
C TYR A 460 -11.55 -15.79 -24.74
N GLU A 461 -11.61 -15.71 -26.06
CA GLU A 461 -10.45 -15.38 -26.89
C GLU A 461 -10.14 -13.86 -26.75
N GLY A 462 -9.07 -13.54 -26.06
CA GLY A 462 -8.72 -12.16 -25.70
C GLY A 462 -8.51 -11.25 -26.91
N SER A 463 -7.97 -11.78 -28.01
CA SER A 463 -7.75 -11.02 -29.24
C SER A 463 -9.07 -10.59 -29.91
N VAL A 464 -10.06 -11.49 -29.90
CA VAL A 464 -11.40 -11.20 -30.44
C VAL A 464 -12.09 -10.13 -29.57
N VAL A 465 -12.03 -10.28 -28.24
CA VAL A 465 -12.62 -9.32 -27.31
C VAL A 465 -12.02 -7.92 -27.52
N VAL A 466 -10.69 -7.80 -27.63
CA VAL A 466 -10.04 -6.51 -27.90
C VAL A 466 -10.54 -5.89 -29.19
N GLN A 467 -10.61 -6.65 -30.28
CA GLN A 467 -11.08 -6.11 -31.57
C GLN A 467 -12.52 -5.64 -31.50
N GLU A 468 -13.40 -6.37 -30.81
CA GLU A 468 -14.78 -5.96 -30.62
C GLU A 468 -14.93 -4.70 -29.75
N VAL A 469 -14.11 -4.58 -28.69
CA VAL A 469 -14.10 -3.39 -27.82
C VAL A 469 -13.56 -2.16 -28.56
N LYS A 470 -12.57 -2.31 -29.45
CA LYS A 470 -12.05 -1.22 -30.29
C LYS A 470 -13.10 -0.63 -31.23
N LYS A 471 -14.04 -1.43 -31.73
CA LYS A 471 -15.15 -0.96 -32.60
C LYS A 471 -16.17 -0.12 -31.83
N ARG A 472 -16.26 -0.28 -30.53
CA ARG A 472 -17.20 0.40 -29.66
C ARG A 472 -16.65 1.72 -29.14
N LYS A 473 -17.51 2.61 -28.64
CA LYS A 473 -17.14 3.95 -28.19
C LYS A 473 -17.59 4.20 -26.74
N GLY A 474 -17.02 5.20 -26.13
CA GLY A 474 -17.40 5.64 -24.78
C GLY A 474 -17.23 4.52 -23.76
N ASN A 475 -18.26 4.27 -22.96
CA ASN A 475 -18.26 3.31 -21.86
C ASN A 475 -18.61 1.87 -22.30
N GLU A 476 -18.94 1.65 -23.59
CA GLU A 476 -19.27 0.30 -24.06
C GLU A 476 -18.04 -0.60 -24.06
N GLY A 477 -18.14 -1.74 -23.42
CA GLY A 477 -17.03 -2.68 -23.29
C GLY A 477 -17.50 -4.09 -22.99
N PHE A 478 -16.55 -4.97 -22.74
CA PHE A 478 -16.79 -6.37 -22.44
C PHE A 478 -16.90 -6.58 -20.92
N ASN A 479 -18.07 -7.04 -20.47
CA ASN A 479 -18.27 -7.47 -19.09
C ASN A 479 -17.86 -8.94 -18.95
N ALA A 480 -16.69 -9.19 -18.35
CA ALA A 480 -16.14 -10.53 -18.21
C ALA A 480 -16.94 -11.44 -17.25
N ALA A 481 -17.74 -10.87 -16.35
CA ALA A 481 -18.60 -11.64 -15.45
C ALA A 481 -19.77 -12.29 -16.23
N THR A 482 -20.44 -11.51 -17.10
CA THR A 482 -21.62 -11.93 -17.86
C THR A 482 -21.31 -12.45 -19.26
N GLY A 483 -20.15 -12.07 -19.83
CA GLY A 483 -19.78 -12.35 -21.23
C GLY A 483 -20.45 -11.42 -22.25
N ALA A 484 -21.13 -10.37 -21.79
CA ALA A 484 -21.87 -9.44 -22.64
C ALA A 484 -21.04 -8.19 -22.97
N TYR A 485 -21.42 -7.54 -24.10
CA TYR A 485 -20.92 -6.21 -24.46
C TYR A 485 -21.97 -5.18 -24.14
N GLU A 486 -21.70 -4.27 -23.21
CA GLU A 486 -22.66 -3.33 -22.66
C GLU A 486 -21.98 -2.03 -22.19
N ASP A 487 -22.78 -1.03 -21.77
CA ASP A 487 -22.26 0.18 -21.12
C ASP A 487 -21.79 -0.20 -19.69
N LEU A 488 -20.47 -0.30 -19.52
CA LEU A 488 -19.86 -0.78 -18.30
C LEU A 488 -20.10 0.14 -17.10
N VAL A 489 -20.18 1.46 -17.33
CA VAL A 489 -20.48 2.41 -16.25
C VAL A 489 -21.91 2.22 -15.73
N LYS A 490 -22.88 2.00 -16.63
CA LYS A 490 -24.26 1.70 -16.23
C LYS A 490 -24.40 0.32 -15.59
N ALA A 491 -23.60 -0.64 -16.04
CA ALA A 491 -23.52 -1.98 -15.45
C ALA A 491 -22.77 -2.02 -14.13
N GLY A 492 -22.20 -0.88 -13.66
CA GLY A 492 -21.42 -0.79 -12.45
C GLY A 492 -19.98 -1.30 -12.57
N VAL A 493 -19.53 -1.72 -13.75
CA VAL A 493 -18.14 -2.16 -14.00
C VAL A 493 -17.25 -0.94 -14.22
N VAL A 494 -16.70 -0.41 -13.16
CA VAL A 494 -15.89 0.81 -13.14
C VAL A 494 -14.56 0.57 -12.45
N ASP A 495 -13.53 1.29 -12.88
CA ASP A 495 -12.22 1.33 -12.23
C ASP A 495 -11.93 2.75 -11.73
N PRO A 496 -11.28 2.92 -10.57
CA PRO A 496 -10.79 4.22 -10.17
C PRO A 496 -9.72 4.71 -11.17
N LYS A 497 -9.82 5.96 -11.62
CA LYS A 497 -8.85 6.55 -12.55
C LYS A 497 -7.44 6.50 -11.97
N LYS A 498 -7.28 6.82 -10.68
CA LYS A 498 -6.00 6.81 -9.97
C LYS A 498 -5.32 5.44 -10.08
N VAL A 499 -6.07 4.36 -9.89
CA VAL A 499 -5.59 2.97 -10.01
C VAL A 499 -5.08 2.69 -11.43
N THR A 500 -5.90 2.96 -12.46
CA THR A 500 -5.55 2.71 -13.86
C THR A 500 -4.33 3.52 -14.30
N ARG A 501 -4.26 4.80 -13.91
CA ARG A 501 -3.15 5.71 -14.19
C ARG A 501 -1.86 5.24 -13.53
N THR A 502 -1.91 4.98 -12.22
CA THR A 502 -0.74 4.57 -11.42
C THR A 502 -0.17 3.23 -11.93
N ALA A 503 -1.05 2.28 -12.25
CA ALA A 503 -0.65 0.99 -12.83
C ALA A 503 0.14 1.18 -14.13
N LEU A 504 -0.33 2.03 -15.04
CA LEU A 504 0.36 2.30 -16.31
C LEU A 504 1.69 3.03 -16.10
N GLN A 505 1.74 4.04 -15.23
CA GLN A 505 2.95 4.82 -14.93
C GLN A 505 4.03 3.97 -14.26
N ASN A 506 3.70 3.19 -13.24
CA ASN A 506 4.66 2.34 -12.54
C ASN A 506 5.18 1.22 -13.45
N ALA A 507 4.29 0.59 -14.23
CA ALA A 507 4.66 -0.43 -15.21
C ALA A 507 5.65 0.10 -16.25
N SER A 508 5.37 1.28 -16.82
CA SER A 508 6.23 1.89 -17.84
C SER A 508 7.58 2.34 -17.29
N SER A 509 7.60 2.86 -16.05
CA SER A 509 8.84 3.28 -15.38
C SER A 509 9.81 2.09 -15.22
N ILE A 510 9.35 1.00 -14.63
CA ILE A 510 10.19 -0.18 -14.39
C ILE A 510 10.53 -0.91 -15.70
N ALA A 511 9.58 -1.06 -16.62
CA ALA A 511 9.86 -1.67 -17.92
C ALA A 511 10.88 -0.85 -18.71
N GLY A 512 10.85 0.48 -18.66
CA GLY A 512 11.84 1.37 -19.24
C GLY A 512 13.25 1.15 -18.66
N LEU A 513 13.36 0.98 -17.33
CA LEU A 513 14.63 0.64 -16.69
C LEU A 513 15.14 -0.73 -17.13
N LEU A 514 14.29 -1.74 -17.19
CA LEU A 514 14.65 -3.08 -17.66
C LEU A 514 15.13 -3.07 -19.11
N LEU A 515 14.50 -2.28 -19.99
CA LEU A 515 14.92 -2.16 -21.40
C LEU A 515 16.29 -1.50 -21.56
N THR A 516 16.68 -0.60 -20.66
CA THR A 516 17.98 0.09 -20.67
C THR A 516 19.07 -0.67 -19.92
N THR A 517 18.75 -1.85 -19.34
CA THR A 517 19.72 -2.66 -18.59
C THR A 517 20.63 -3.43 -19.53
N GLU A 518 21.94 -3.35 -19.26
CA GLU A 518 22.99 -4.00 -20.03
C GLU A 518 23.74 -5.10 -19.25
N CYS A 519 23.85 -4.93 -17.92
CA CYS A 519 24.61 -5.84 -17.08
C CYS A 519 23.84 -6.16 -15.80
N LEU A 520 23.88 -7.42 -15.38
CA LEU A 520 23.39 -7.90 -14.10
C LEU A 520 24.56 -8.32 -13.22
N ILE A 521 24.54 -7.91 -11.96
CA ILE A 521 25.59 -8.21 -10.99
C ILE A 521 24.94 -8.86 -9.76
N THR A 522 25.33 -10.09 -9.44
CA THR A 522 24.80 -10.82 -8.29
C THR A 522 25.93 -11.50 -7.51
N GLU A 523 25.64 -11.96 -6.30
CA GLU A 523 26.58 -12.72 -5.49
C GLU A 523 26.77 -14.13 -6.07
N MET A 524 28.01 -14.64 -6.00
CA MET A 524 28.21 -16.05 -6.31
C MET A 524 27.56 -16.91 -5.23
N PRO A 525 26.80 -17.96 -5.62
CA PRO A 525 26.27 -18.90 -4.64
C PRO A 525 27.41 -19.46 -3.79
N GLU A 526 27.25 -19.45 -2.48
CA GLU A 526 28.19 -20.17 -1.61
C GLU A 526 28.12 -21.66 -1.98
N LYS A 527 29.27 -22.21 -2.38
CA LYS A 527 29.37 -23.67 -2.53
C LYS A 527 29.14 -24.27 -1.15
N ASP A 528 28.16 -25.14 -1.04
CA ASP A 528 27.95 -25.94 0.17
C ASP A 528 29.30 -26.51 0.61
N LYS A 529 29.81 -26.04 1.73
CA LYS A 529 30.96 -26.68 2.36
C LYS A 529 30.50 -28.07 2.75
N PRO A 530 31.16 -29.14 2.27
CA PRO A 530 30.82 -30.48 2.74
C PRO A 530 30.88 -30.46 4.26
N ALA A 531 29.82 -30.95 4.90
CA ALA A 531 29.77 -31.12 6.35
C ALA A 531 31.09 -31.80 6.81
N PRO A 532 31.76 -31.29 7.87
CA PRO A 532 32.98 -31.92 8.34
C PRO A 532 32.63 -33.37 8.67
N GLY A 533 33.21 -34.27 7.89
CA GLY A 533 33.02 -35.72 8.03
C GLY A 533 33.40 -36.10 9.45
N GLY A 534 32.43 -36.59 10.20
CA GLY A 534 32.68 -37.19 11.50
C GLY A 534 33.64 -38.35 11.34
N GLY A 535 34.90 -38.11 11.66
CA GLY A 535 35.93 -39.15 11.79
C GLY A 535 35.53 -40.08 12.91
N GLY A 536 34.90 -41.18 12.56
CA GLY A 536 34.73 -42.31 13.46
C GLY A 536 36.04 -43.03 13.61
N GLU A 537 36.75 -42.73 14.70
CA GLU A 537 37.91 -43.48 15.13
C GLU A 537 37.44 -44.74 15.87
N HIS A 538 37.35 -45.83 15.11
CA HIS A 538 37.25 -47.16 15.69
C HIS A 538 38.64 -47.56 16.26
N GLY A 539 38.86 -47.26 17.53
CA GLY A 539 39.93 -47.88 18.34
C GLY A 539 39.51 -49.27 18.75
N MET A 540 39.95 -50.29 18.03
CA MET A 540 40.04 -51.66 18.56
C MET A 540 41.22 -51.69 19.55
N GLY A 541 40.94 -51.96 20.81
CA GLY A 541 41.91 -52.36 21.83
C GLY A 541 41.45 -53.63 22.50
N GLY A 542 42.04 -54.74 22.08
CA GLY A 542 41.78 -56.06 22.69
C GLY A 542 42.71 -56.31 23.89
N GLY A 543 42.41 -57.36 24.62
CA GLY A 543 43.26 -58.02 25.62
C GLY A 543 42.69 -57.91 27.02
N GLY A 544 42.12 -58.97 27.58
CA GLY A 544 42.84 -60.07 28.10
C GLY A 544 42.76 -60.09 29.62
N TYR A 545 42.21 -61.14 30.11
CA TYR A 545 42.06 -61.74 31.43
C TYR A 545 40.75 -61.45 32.17
#